data_a91eaf4f4949194730d4a1a32ac28f4a
#
_entry.id   a91eaf4f4949194730d4a1a32ac28f4a
#
_cell.length_a   1.000
_cell.length_b   1.000
_cell.length_c   1.000
_cell.angle_alpha   90.00
_cell.angle_beta   90.00
_cell.angle_gamma   90.00
#
_symmetry.space_group_name_H-M   'P 1'
#
loop_
_entity.id
_entity.type
_entity.pdbx_description
1 polymer ?
#
loop_
_entity_poly.entity_id
_entity_poly.type
_entity_poly.pdbx_seq_one_letter_code
_entity_poly.pdbx_strand_id
1 'polypeptide(L)'
;LTASQELPEGCKVTSTENHGISFWAQTGRIDVRLLDGTPQSFFIKVLSKELGMNMTRAEFHSMSAMHNVLPEFVPRPIACGTYRTMADTHFFLCEFREMTDDMPDPHKFAALLSTLHQKSVSPTGKFGFHITTYAGNLPQFVAWEDSWEAFFAKSMRQALDLEIERKGPSEELDVLSRVLFEKVIPRLLRPLESDGRVVKPSLVHGDLWYANAGSDVDSDQPLVFDACCFFAHNECTFSYETLAVTHA
;
A
#
# COMPACT_ATOMS: atom_id res chain seq x y z
N LEU A 1 22.15 -9.69 1.92
CA LEU A 1 22.24 -8.36 1.32
C LEU A 1 22.37 -7.34 2.45
N THR A 2 23.13 -6.27 2.25
CA THR A 2 23.04 -5.08 3.08
C THR A 2 22.35 -4.01 2.24
N ALA A 3 21.52 -3.14 2.83
CA ALA A 3 20.86 -2.06 2.08
C ALA A 3 21.86 -1.25 1.23
N SER A 4 23.11 -1.13 1.70
CA SER A 4 24.19 -0.47 0.96
C SER A 4 24.63 -1.19 -0.33
N GLN A 5 24.32 -2.47 -0.49
CA GLN A 5 24.60 -3.22 -1.74
C GLN A 5 23.56 -2.98 -2.81
N GLU A 6 22.41 -2.43 -2.44
CA GLU A 6 21.31 -2.08 -3.34
C GLU A 6 21.37 -0.59 -3.78
N LEU A 7 22.29 0.19 -3.20
CA LEU A 7 22.57 1.55 -3.65
C LEU A 7 23.36 1.50 -4.98
N PRO A 8 23.36 2.58 -5.76
CA PRO A 8 24.10 2.65 -7.02
C PRO A 8 25.56 2.26 -6.87
N GLU A 9 26.06 1.47 -7.81
CA GLU A 9 27.44 0.96 -7.79
C GLU A 9 28.47 2.10 -7.70
N GLY A 10 29.41 1.96 -6.77
CA GLY A 10 30.48 2.94 -6.56
C GLY A 10 30.06 4.27 -5.93
N CYS A 11 28.79 4.43 -5.53
CA CYS A 11 28.36 5.62 -4.80
C CYS A 11 29.03 5.68 -3.40
N LYS A 12 29.15 6.89 -2.88
CA LYS A 12 29.64 7.14 -1.51
C LYS A 12 28.50 7.64 -0.64
N VAL A 13 28.18 6.91 0.44
CA VAL A 13 27.24 7.40 1.46
C VAL A 13 27.84 8.62 2.14
N THR A 14 27.10 9.73 2.15
CA THR A 14 27.52 11.01 2.74
C THR A 14 26.86 11.27 4.08
N SER A 15 25.58 10.88 4.24
CA SER A 15 24.86 10.98 5.50
C SER A 15 23.79 9.88 5.61
N THR A 16 23.40 9.61 6.84
CA THR A 16 22.21 8.83 7.19
C THR A 16 21.54 9.50 8.37
N GLU A 17 20.24 9.70 8.29
CA GLU A 17 19.46 10.34 9.33
C GLU A 17 18.10 9.66 9.51
N ASN A 18 17.52 9.79 10.70
CA ASN A 18 16.13 9.36 10.89
C ASN A 18 15.21 10.31 10.12
N HIS A 19 14.22 9.76 9.42
CA HIS A 19 13.28 10.54 8.64
C HIS A 19 11.88 9.92 8.69
N GLY A 20 10.88 10.75 8.99
CA GLY A 20 9.50 10.32 9.14
C GLY A 20 9.21 9.62 10.48
N ILE A 21 7.95 9.27 10.66
CA ILE A 21 7.43 8.56 11.85
C ILE A 21 6.68 7.33 11.37
N SER A 22 6.94 6.19 11.99
CA SER A 22 6.21 4.95 11.75
C SER A 22 5.94 4.23 13.06
N PHE A 23 4.74 3.65 13.20
CA PHE A 23 4.38 2.81 14.35
C PHE A 23 5.07 1.44 14.33
N TRP A 24 5.54 1.01 13.17
CA TRP A 24 5.99 -0.37 12.92
C TRP A 24 7.45 -0.47 12.55
N ALA A 25 8.03 0.58 11.95
CA ALA A 25 9.34 0.58 11.36
C ALA A 25 10.24 1.69 11.91
N GLN A 26 11.55 1.47 11.86
CA GLN A 26 12.51 2.56 11.88
C GLN A 26 12.65 3.09 10.46
N THR A 27 12.51 4.39 10.28
CA THR A 27 12.55 5.05 8.98
C THR A 27 13.73 6.02 8.91
N GLY A 28 14.32 6.15 7.73
CA GLY A 28 15.48 7.01 7.55
C GLY A 28 15.68 7.44 6.12
N ARG A 29 16.53 8.46 5.99
CA ARG A 29 17.06 8.97 4.73
C ARG A 29 18.52 8.61 4.61
N ILE A 30 18.93 8.17 3.41
CA ILE A 30 20.33 7.87 3.06
C ILE A 30 20.71 8.80 1.92
N ASP A 31 21.66 9.70 2.16
CA ASP A 31 22.22 10.54 1.12
C ASP A 31 23.50 9.93 0.57
N VAL A 32 23.61 9.92 -0.74
CA VAL A 32 24.79 9.41 -1.43
C VAL A 32 25.31 10.42 -2.45
N ARG A 33 26.57 10.27 -2.82
CA ARG A 33 27.16 10.92 -3.98
C ARG A 33 27.53 9.85 -5.00
N LEU A 34 26.97 9.98 -6.20
CA LEU A 34 27.26 9.09 -7.30
C LEU A 34 28.69 9.26 -7.81
N LEU A 35 29.15 8.36 -8.69
CA LEU A 35 30.51 8.42 -9.27
C LEU A 35 30.77 9.70 -10.06
N ASP A 36 29.76 10.26 -10.69
CA ASP A 36 29.82 11.53 -11.41
C ASP A 36 29.74 12.78 -10.52
N GLY A 37 29.63 12.58 -9.20
CA GLY A 37 29.47 13.65 -8.22
C GLY A 37 28.05 14.11 -7.97
N THR A 38 27.04 13.57 -8.65
CA THR A 38 25.64 13.92 -8.47
C THR A 38 25.14 13.46 -7.09
N PRO A 39 24.46 14.32 -6.31
CA PRO A 39 23.83 13.90 -5.06
C PRO A 39 22.54 13.13 -5.36
N GLN A 40 22.26 12.09 -4.59
CA GLN A 40 21.03 11.33 -4.63
C GLN A 40 20.63 10.88 -3.24
N SER A 41 19.33 10.82 -2.96
CA SER A 41 18.79 10.41 -1.66
C SER A 41 17.86 9.22 -1.82
N PHE A 42 17.82 8.38 -0.78
CA PHE A 42 16.99 7.20 -0.69
C PHE A 42 16.23 7.20 0.64
N PHE A 43 15.01 6.69 0.63
CA PHE A 43 14.25 6.41 1.82
C PHE A 43 14.36 4.93 2.18
N ILE A 44 14.52 4.64 3.46
CA ILE A 44 14.62 3.28 3.97
C ILE A 44 13.67 3.05 5.13
N LYS A 45 12.98 1.91 5.12
CA LYS A 45 12.27 1.35 6.27
C LYS A 45 12.98 0.11 6.75
N VAL A 46 13.14 -0.03 8.07
CA VAL A 46 13.78 -1.18 8.70
C VAL A 46 12.82 -1.78 9.72
N LEU A 47 12.54 -3.06 9.57
CA LEU A 47 11.66 -3.83 10.44
C LEU A 47 12.36 -5.11 10.90
N SER A 48 11.86 -5.70 11.99
CA SER A 48 12.43 -6.92 12.55
C SER A 48 11.42 -8.06 12.58
N LYS A 49 11.92 -9.27 12.72
CA LYS A 49 11.17 -10.54 12.83
C LYS A 49 10.47 -10.89 11.50
N GLU A 50 9.86 -12.08 11.49
CA GLU A 50 9.16 -12.61 10.31
C GLU A 50 8.06 -11.67 9.78
N LEU A 51 7.30 -11.06 10.69
CA LEU A 51 6.30 -10.07 10.30
C LEU A 51 6.94 -8.90 9.56
N GLY A 52 8.08 -8.39 10.05
CA GLY A 52 8.82 -7.31 9.38
C GLY A 52 9.33 -7.71 7.99
N MET A 53 9.77 -8.96 7.81
CA MET A 53 10.13 -9.49 6.50
C MET A 53 8.94 -9.48 5.53
N ASN A 54 7.80 -9.95 6.01
CA ASN A 54 6.60 -10.02 5.20
C ASN A 54 6.08 -8.61 4.84
N MET A 55 6.09 -7.67 5.77
CA MET A 55 5.66 -6.28 5.54
C MET A 55 6.56 -5.56 4.55
N THR A 56 7.90 -5.61 4.71
CA THR A 56 8.83 -4.94 3.77
C THR A 56 8.72 -5.51 2.36
N ARG A 57 8.54 -6.81 2.24
CA ARG A 57 8.32 -7.48 0.96
C ARG A 57 7.00 -7.09 0.33
N ALA A 58 5.92 -7.04 1.12
CA ALA A 58 4.59 -6.65 0.66
C ALA A 58 4.57 -5.21 0.14
N GLU A 59 5.19 -4.29 0.88
CA GLU A 59 5.30 -2.88 0.47
C GLU A 59 6.11 -2.73 -0.82
N PHE A 60 7.25 -3.42 -0.93
CA PHE A 60 8.05 -3.42 -2.17
C PHE A 60 7.24 -3.88 -3.39
N HIS A 61 6.48 -4.97 -3.26
CA HIS A 61 5.63 -5.45 -4.35
C HIS A 61 4.48 -4.51 -4.67
N SER A 62 3.86 -3.91 -3.66
CA SER A 62 2.78 -2.94 -3.80
C SER A 62 3.25 -1.67 -4.53
N MET A 63 4.32 -1.06 -4.03
CA MET A 63 4.92 0.13 -4.64
C MET A 63 5.44 -0.15 -6.06
N SER A 64 6.01 -1.34 -6.30
CA SER A 64 6.43 -1.76 -7.65
C SER A 64 5.25 -1.90 -8.60
N ALA A 65 4.14 -2.48 -8.15
CA ALA A 65 2.94 -2.61 -8.96
C ALA A 65 2.38 -1.24 -9.36
N MET A 66 2.32 -0.29 -8.43
CA MET A 66 1.87 1.08 -8.71
C MET A 66 2.84 1.83 -9.62
N HIS A 67 4.13 1.78 -9.34
CA HIS A 67 5.16 2.45 -10.14
C HIS A 67 5.20 1.94 -11.57
N ASN A 68 4.99 0.65 -11.81
CA ASN A 68 4.91 0.08 -13.15
C ASN A 68 3.71 0.60 -13.95
N VAL A 69 2.63 1.03 -13.30
CA VAL A 69 1.44 1.59 -13.96
C VAL A 69 1.55 3.10 -14.12
N LEU A 70 2.04 3.79 -13.09
CA LEU A 70 2.06 5.25 -13.04
C LEU A 70 3.30 5.75 -12.24
N PRO A 71 4.49 5.78 -12.88
CA PRO A 71 5.76 6.08 -12.19
C PRO A 71 5.80 7.45 -11.51
N GLU A 72 5.09 8.44 -12.08
CA GLU A 72 5.03 9.80 -11.57
C GLU A 72 4.21 9.94 -10.28
N PHE A 73 3.45 8.92 -9.89
CA PHE A 73 2.53 8.99 -8.75
C PHE A 73 3.10 8.37 -7.46
N VAL A 74 4.21 7.63 -7.56
CA VAL A 74 4.82 6.96 -6.41
C VAL A 74 6.35 7.06 -6.45
N PRO A 75 7.04 7.18 -5.29
CA PRO A 75 8.48 7.03 -5.23
C PRO A 75 8.93 5.67 -5.80
N ARG A 76 9.98 5.66 -6.59
CA ARG A 76 10.49 4.44 -7.24
C ARG A 76 11.01 3.45 -6.19
N PRO A 77 10.42 2.24 -6.05
CA PRO A 77 10.97 1.19 -5.21
C PRO A 77 12.30 0.67 -5.80
N ILE A 78 13.29 0.46 -4.95
CA ILE A 78 14.64 0.02 -5.34
C ILE A 78 14.84 -1.44 -4.97
N ALA A 79 14.67 -1.78 -3.69
CA ALA A 79 14.91 -3.13 -3.19
C ALA A 79 14.17 -3.41 -1.88
N CYS A 80 14.00 -4.68 -1.57
CA CYS A 80 13.72 -5.15 -0.23
C CYS A 80 14.63 -6.35 0.09
N GLY A 81 14.93 -6.57 1.36
CA GLY A 81 15.82 -7.67 1.71
C GLY A 81 16.03 -7.84 3.20
N THR A 82 16.91 -8.79 3.52
CA THR A 82 17.31 -9.12 4.89
C THR A 82 18.78 -8.76 5.08
N TYR A 83 19.10 -8.08 6.18
CA TYR A 83 20.48 -7.78 6.54
C TYR A 83 21.25 -9.07 6.89
N ARG A 84 22.48 -9.19 6.38
CA ARG A 84 23.34 -10.35 6.69
C ARG A 84 23.97 -10.25 8.06
N THR A 85 24.19 -9.05 8.55
CA THR A 85 24.94 -8.76 9.78
C THR A 85 24.05 -8.51 10.99
N MET A 86 22.75 -8.35 10.77
CA MET A 86 21.75 -8.15 11.81
C MET A 86 20.67 -9.23 11.68
N ALA A 87 20.61 -10.11 12.65
CA ALA A 87 19.64 -11.19 12.66
C ALA A 87 18.20 -10.62 12.65
N ASP A 88 17.31 -11.28 11.93
CA ASP A 88 15.88 -10.94 11.84
C ASP A 88 15.59 -9.48 11.53
N THR A 89 16.47 -8.82 10.76
CA THR A 89 16.31 -7.43 10.37
C THR A 89 16.17 -7.31 8.86
N HIS A 90 15.12 -6.63 8.42
CA HIS A 90 14.70 -6.56 7.03
C HIS A 90 14.51 -5.09 6.64
N PHE A 91 14.63 -4.81 5.35
CA PHE A 91 14.49 -3.44 4.84
C PHE A 91 13.63 -3.38 3.57
N PHE A 92 13.00 -2.23 3.39
CA PHE A 92 12.47 -1.73 2.13
C PHE A 92 13.22 -0.44 1.80
N LEU A 93 13.68 -0.29 0.56
CA LEU A 93 14.44 0.86 0.05
C LEU A 93 13.73 1.40 -1.18
N CYS A 94 13.51 2.72 -1.21
CA CYS A 94 12.97 3.42 -2.37
C CYS A 94 13.68 4.76 -2.61
N GLU A 95 13.38 5.40 -3.73
CA GLU A 95 13.74 6.79 -4.00
C GLU A 95 13.23 7.69 -2.87
N PHE A 96 14.06 8.63 -2.44
CA PHE A 96 13.61 9.68 -1.54
C PHE A 96 13.02 10.82 -2.36
N ARG A 97 11.81 11.25 -2.00
CA ARG A 97 11.15 12.41 -2.56
C ARG A 97 10.84 13.37 -1.43
N GLU A 98 11.30 14.60 -1.55
CA GLU A 98 10.93 15.67 -0.62
C GLU A 98 9.47 16.05 -0.86
N MET A 99 8.66 16.01 0.18
CA MET A 99 7.22 16.28 0.09
C MET A 99 6.83 17.38 1.07
N THR A 100 5.83 18.17 0.68
CA THR A 100 5.18 19.11 1.59
C THR A 100 4.20 18.36 2.49
N ASP A 101 3.96 18.92 3.69
CA ASP A 101 2.94 18.41 4.63
C ASP A 101 1.50 18.79 4.19
N ASP A 102 1.35 19.61 3.16
CA ASP A 102 0.07 20.01 2.63
C ASP A 102 -0.57 18.90 1.80
N MET A 103 -1.90 18.77 1.92
CA MET A 103 -2.65 17.88 1.05
C MET A 103 -2.51 18.28 -0.42
N PRO A 104 -2.30 17.32 -1.33
CA PRO A 104 -2.24 17.58 -2.76
C PRO A 104 -3.50 18.26 -3.29
N ASP A 105 -3.36 19.02 -4.39
CA ASP A 105 -4.52 19.53 -5.11
C ASP A 105 -5.51 18.40 -5.44
N PRO A 106 -6.79 18.49 -5.00
CA PRO A 106 -7.73 17.39 -5.15
C PRO A 106 -8.02 17.01 -6.61
N HIS A 107 -7.95 17.97 -7.54
CA HIS A 107 -8.20 17.69 -8.96
C HIS A 107 -7.02 16.95 -9.60
N LYS A 108 -5.79 17.39 -9.31
CA LYS A 108 -4.57 16.68 -9.76
C LYS A 108 -4.54 15.28 -9.17
N PHE A 109 -4.79 15.15 -7.87
CA PHE A 109 -4.79 13.87 -7.16
C PHE A 109 -5.83 12.89 -7.74
N ALA A 110 -7.08 13.34 -7.89
CA ALA A 110 -8.14 12.51 -8.45
C ALA A 110 -7.85 12.09 -9.91
N ALA A 111 -7.23 12.96 -10.70
CA ALA A 111 -6.83 12.64 -12.08
C ALA A 111 -5.77 11.53 -12.14
N LEU A 112 -4.73 11.60 -11.28
CA LEU A 112 -3.69 10.57 -11.19
C LEU A 112 -4.25 9.25 -10.66
N LEU A 113 -5.08 9.30 -9.61
CA LEU A 113 -5.73 8.11 -9.05
C LEU A 113 -6.64 7.43 -10.07
N SER A 114 -7.46 8.21 -10.79
CA SER A 114 -8.29 7.70 -11.89
C SER A 114 -7.45 7.07 -12.99
N THR A 115 -6.31 7.68 -13.33
CA THR A 115 -5.36 7.16 -14.33
C THR A 115 -4.77 5.83 -13.88
N LEU A 116 -4.37 5.71 -12.61
CA LEU A 116 -3.89 4.45 -12.03
C LEU A 116 -4.94 3.34 -12.18
N HIS A 117 -6.20 3.62 -11.77
CA HIS A 117 -7.29 2.65 -11.89
C HIS A 117 -7.60 2.25 -13.33
N GLN A 118 -7.58 3.21 -14.26
CA GLN A 118 -7.86 2.97 -15.68
C GLN A 118 -6.77 2.16 -16.36
N LYS A 119 -5.50 2.49 -16.11
CA LYS A 119 -4.35 1.85 -16.76
C LYS A 119 -3.98 0.49 -16.14
N SER A 120 -4.30 0.27 -14.87
CA SER A 120 -3.98 -0.98 -14.19
C SER A 120 -4.71 -2.17 -14.81
N VAL A 121 -4.00 -3.29 -14.93
CA VAL A 121 -4.54 -4.56 -15.46
C VAL A 121 -4.18 -5.68 -14.49
N SER A 122 -5.21 -6.35 -13.97
CA SER A 122 -5.01 -7.54 -13.13
C SER A 122 -4.34 -8.64 -13.98
N PRO A 123 -3.22 -9.22 -13.54
CA PRO A 123 -2.50 -10.24 -14.31
C PRO A 123 -3.28 -11.54 -14.49
N THR A 124 -4.29 -11.77 -13.66
CA THR A 124 -5.18 -12.94 -13.71
C THR A 124 -6.59 -12.59 -14.20
N GLY A 125 -6.89 -11.30 -14.38
CA GLY A 125 -8.24 -10.81 -14.63
C GLY A 125 -9.18 -10.88 -13.41
N LYS A 126 -8.66 -11.27 -12.23
CA LYS A 126 -9.40 -11.48 -10.99
C LYS A 126 -9.08 -10.41 -9.95
N PHE A 127 -9.86 -10.37 -8.87
CA PHE A 127 -9.63 -9.59 -7.67
C PHE A 127 -8.63 -10.31 -6.76
N GLY A 128 -7.71 -9.57 -6.12
CA GLY A 128 -6.69 -10.16 -5.26
C GLY A 128 -5.30 -9.61 -5.54
N PHE A 129 -4.27 -10.27 -4.96
CA PHE A 129 -2.87 -9.93 -5.22
C PHE A 129 -1.99 -11.18 -5.13
N HIS A 130 -0.78 -11.12 -5.69
CA HIS A 130 0.09 -12.30 -5.80
C HIS A 130 0.83 -12.66 -4.52
N ILE A 131 0.85 -11.75 -3.52
CA ILE A 131 1.38 -12.00 -2.18
C ILE A 131 0.46 -11.34 -1.15
N THR A 132 0.51 -11.83 0.10
CA THR A 132 -0.19 -11.19 1.21
C THR A 132 0.34 -9.79 1.45
N THR A 133 -0.54 -8.79 1.50
CA THR A 133 -0.26 -7.41 1.86
C THR A 133 -0.77 -7.11 3.27
N TYR A 134 -0.36 -5.99 3.86
CA TYR A 134 -0.60 -5.71 5.28
C TYR A 134 -1.13 -4.28 5.45
N ALA A 135 -2.29 -4.15 6.07
CA ALA A 135 -2.80 -2.88 6.58
C ALA A 135 -2.28 -2.72 8.03
N GLY A 136 -1.31 -1.82 8.23
CA GLY A 136 -0.50 -1.83 9.44
C GLY A 136 0.18 -3.19 9.62
N ASN A 137 -0.04 -3.87 10.75
CA ASN A 137 0.50 -5.20 11.03
C ASN A 137 -0.49 -6.35 10.78
N LEU A 138 -1.66 -6.06 10.19
CA LEU A 138 -2.70 -7.04 9.94
C LEU A 138 -2.63 -7.54 8.49
N PRO A 139 -2.58 -8.87 8.28
CA PRO A 139 -2.58 -9.43 6.94
C PRO A 139 -3.94 -9.21 6.27
N GLN A 140 -3.92 -8.81 5.00
CA GLN A 140 -5.12 -8.65 4.18
C GLN A 140 -5.45 -9.95 3.44
N PHE A 141 -6.75 -10.19 3.21
CA PHE A 141 -7.19 -11.23 2.29
C PHE A 141 -6.90 -10.76 0.86
N VAL A 142 -6.07 -11.50 0.16
CA VAL A 142 -5.66 -11.17 -1.22
C VAL A 142 -5.66 -12.39 -2.15
N ALA A 143 -6.25 -13.51 -1.74
CA ALA A 143 -6.42 -14.66 -2.63
C ALA A 143 -7.28 -14.26 -3.85
N TRP A 144 -6.93 -14.82 -5.01
CA TRP A 144 -7.59 -14.49 -6.27
C TRP A 144 -9.04 -14.98 -6.32
N GLU A 145 -9.97 -14.06 -6.55
CA GLU A 145 -11.41 -14.31 -6.66
C GLU A 145 -11.96 -13.82 -8.01
N ASP A 146 -12.93 -14.55 -8.55
CA ASP A 146 -13.52 -14.26 -9.84
C ASP A 146 -14.57 -13.14 -9.80
N SER A 147 -15.16 -12.85 -8.64
CA SER A 147 -16.16 -11.80 -8.46
C SER A 147 -15.80 -10.84 -7.33
N TRP A 148 -16.21 -9.58 -7.48
CA TRP A 148 -16.04 -8.56 -6.47
C TRP A 148 -16.81 -8.88 -5.18
N GLU A 149 -18.05 -9.37 -5.31
CA GLU A 149 -18.86 -9.79 -4.15
C GLU A 149 -18.11 -10.84 -3.32
N ALA A 150 -17.54 -11.88 -3.96
CA ALA A 150 -16.84 -12.95 -3.26
C ALA A 150 -15.55 -12.44 -2.60
N PHE A 151 -14.75 -11.62 -3.31
CA PHE A 151 -13.55 -11.04 -2.76
C PHE A 151 -13.84 -10.16 -1.53
N PHE A 152 -14.79 -9.24 -1.67
CA PHE A 152 -15.17 -8.32 -0.59
C PHE A 152 -15.70 -9.08 0.64
N ALA A 153 -16.58 -10.07 0.43
CA ALA A 153 -17.12 -10.87 1.53
C ALA A 153 -16.01 -11.63 2.29
N LYS A 154 -15.03 -12.21 1.59
CA LYS A 154 -13.93 -12.93 2.21
C LYS A 154 -12.96 -11.97 2.93
N SER A 155 -12.70 -10.80 2.36
CA SER A 155 -11.88 -9.77 3.01
C SER A 155 -12.51 -9.29 4.32
N MET A 156 -13.81 -9.00 4.29
CA MET A 156 -14.57 -8.61 5.49
C MET A 156 -14.63 -9.74 6.52
N ARG A 157 -14.74 -11.01 6.08
CA ARG A 157 -14.73 -12.17 6.99
C ARG A 157 -13.39 -12.29 7.69
N GLN A 158 -12.28 -12.20 6.96
CA GLN A 158 -10.94 -12.25 7.57
C GLN A 158 -10.73 -11.11 8.58
N ALA A 159 -11.16 -9.88 8.26
CA ALA A 159 -11.06 -8.76 9.18
C ALA A 159 -11.87 -9.01 10.46
N LEU A 160 -13.08 -9.55 10.35
CA LEU A 160 -13.92 -9.94 11.48
C LEU A 160 -13.28 -11.03 12.33
N ASP A 161 -12.70 -12.05 11.70
CA ASP A 161 -12.06 -13.16 12.38
C ASP A 161 -10.84 -12.68 13.19
N LEU A 162 -10.03 -11.77 12.63
CA LEU A 162 -8.92 -11.11 13.33
C LEU A 162 -9.39 -10.24 14.51
N GLU A 163 -10.50 -9.56 14.37
CA GLU A 163 -11.10 -8.76 15.47
C GLU A 163 -11.56 -9.68 16.60
N ILE A 164 -12.26 -10.77 16.27
CA ILE A 164 -12.73 -11.77 17.26
C ILE A 164 -11.52 -12.45 17.95
N GLU A 165 -10.48 -12.79 17.20
CA GLU A 165 -9.27 -13.38 17.77
C GLU A 165 -8.60 -12.45 18.79
N ARG A 166 -8.58 -11.14 18.51
CA ARG A 166 -7.94 -10.15 19.40
C ARG A 166 -8.77 -9.74 20.60
N LYS A 167 -10.08 -9.56 20.42
CA LYS A 167 -10.97 -8.98 21.45
C LYS A 167 -11.92 -10.00 22.07
N GLY A 168 -11.97 -11.19 21.52
CA GLY A 168 -12.92 -12.23 21.90
C GLY A 168 -14.27 -12.13 21.17
N PRO A 169 -15.13 -13.12 21.31
CA PRO A 169 -16.44 -13.16 20.67
C PRO A 169 -17.38 -12.09 21.25
N SER A 170 -18.24 -11.53 20.39
CA SER A 170 -19.30 -10.59 20.74
C SER A 170 -20.61 -11.04 20.12
N GLU A 171 -21.66 -11.22 20.93
CA GLU A 171 -22.99 -11.63 20.45
C GLU A 171 -23.58 -10.57 19.48
N GLU A 172 -23.38 -9.29 19.77
CA GLU A 172 -23.83 -8.20 18.91
C GLU A 172 -23.13 -8.26 17.55
N LEU A 173 -21.80 -8.45 17.56
CA LEU A 173 -21.00 -8.54 16.34
C LEU A 173 -21.38 -9.79 15.51
N ASP A 174 -21.70 -10.90 16.14
CA ASP A 174 -22.17 -12.13 15.48
C ASP A 174 -23.52 -11.91 14.77
N VAL A 175 -24.47 -11.26 15.45
CA VAL A 175 -25.77 -10.94 14.86
C VAL A 175 -25.66 -9.98 13.68
N LEU A 176 -24.88 -8.89 13.84
CA LEU A 176 -24.68 -7.88 12.78
C LEU A 176 -23.93 -8.46 11.59
N SER A 177 -22.87 -9.24 11.83
CA SER A 177 -22.08 -9.85 10.78
C SER A 177 -22.87 -10.84 9.95
N ARG A 178 -23.76 -11.62 10.57
CA ARG A 178 -24.67 -12.54 9.85
C ARG A 178 -25.55 -11.77 8.86
N VAL A 179 -26.15 -10.67 9.29
CA VAL A 179 -26.97 -9.82 8.41
C VAL A 179 -26.13 -9.20 7.30
N LEU A 180 -24.92 -8.75 7.63
CA LEU A 180 -23.98 -8.18 6.66
C LEU A 180 -23.68 -9.19 5.53
N PHE A 181 -23.26 -10.41 5.88
CA PHE A 181 -22.83 -11.41 4.90
C PHE A 181 -24.00 -12.04 4.13
N GLU A 182 -25.14 -12.30 4.78
CA GLU A 182 -26.26 -12.98 4.14
C GLU A 182 -27.15 -12.05 3.33
N LYS A 183 -27.24 -10.76 3.69
CA LYS A 183 -28.21 -9.83 3.10
C LYS A 183 -27.56 -8.58 2.50
N VAL A 184 -26.70 -7.88 3.24
CA VAL A 184 -26.23 -6.55 2.81
C VAL A 184 -25.24 -6.67 1.66
N ILE A 185 -24.19 -7.47 1.82
CA ILE A 185 -23.15 -7.65 0.78
C ILE A 185 -23.78 -8.16 -0.52
N PRO A 186 -24.57 -9.25 -0.54
CA PRO A 186 -25.18 -9.73 -1.78
C PRO A 186 -26.12 -8.70 -2.41
N ARG A 187 -26.90 -7.98 -1.60
CA ARG A 187 -27.85 -6.97 -2.10
C ARG A 187 -27.16 -5.80 -2.78
N LEU A 188 -26.01 -5.35 -2.25
CA LEU A 188 -25.32 -4.17 -2.75
C LEU A 188 -24.30 -4.50 -3.85
N LEU A 189 -23.57 -5.60 -3.74
CA LEU A 189 -22.46 -5.88 -4.63
C LEU A 189 -22.82 -6.78 -5.81
N ARG A 190 -23.68 -7.79 -5.63
CA ARG A 190 -24.10 -8.68 -6.72
C ARG A 190 -24.69 -7.94 -7.93
N PRO A 191 -25.53 -6.90 -7.75
CA PRO A 191 -26.04 -6.12 -8.88
C PRO A 191 -24.97 -5.46 -9.74
N LEU A 192 -23.75 -5.21 -9.21
CA LEU A 192 -22.65 -4.62 -9.97
C LEU A 192 -22.08 -5.57 -11.03
N GLU A 193 -22.30 -6.88 -10.85
CA GLU A 193 -21.77 -7.93 -11.72
C GLU A 193 -22.90 -8.80 -12.32
N SER A 194 -24.17 -8.28 -12.32
CA SER A 194 -25.34 -8.95 -12.89
C SER A 194 -25.77 -8.32 -14.20
N ASP A 195 -26.59 -9.03 -14.98
CA ASP A 195 -27.19 -8.53 -16.22
C ASP A 195 -26.18 -8.03 -17.25
N GLY A 196 -25.02 -8.71 -17.35
CA GLY A 196 -23.95 -8.36 -18.28
C GLY A 196 -23.06 -7.20 -17.82
N ARG A 197 -23.26 -6.67 -16.61
CA ARG A 197 -22.33 -5.71 -15.99
C ARG A 197 -21.09 -6.41 -15.49
N VAL A 198 -19.96 -5.70 -15.56
CA VAL A 198 -18.66 -6.22 -15.14
C VAL A 198 -17.98 -5.17 -14.27
N VAL A 199 -17.48 -5.57 -13.12
CA VAL A 199 -16.56 -4.77 -12.32
C VAL A 199 -15.14 -5.08 -12.79
N LYS A 200 -14.43 -4.05 -13.25
CA LYS A 200 -13.02 -4.17 -13.62
C LYS A 200 -12.16 -4.25 -12.37
N PRO A 201 -11.34 -5.31 -12.18
CA PRO A 201 -10.33 -5.31 -11.13
C PRO A 201 -9.30 -4.21 -11.40
N SER A 202 -9.29 -3.19 -10.55
CA SER A 202 -8.35 -2.06 -10.61
C SER A 202 -7.36 -2.14 -9.46
N LEU A 203 -6.10 -1.77 -9.72
CA LEU A 203 -5.09 -1.71 -8.66
C LEU A 203 -5.42 -0.58 -7.70
N VAL A 204 -5.66 -0.91 -6.44
CA VAL A 204 -5.93 0.05 -5.38
C VAL A 204 -4.74 0.16 -4.43
N HIS A 205 -4.57 1.31 -3.79
CA HIS A 205 -3.50 1.56 -2.82
C HIS A 205 -3.62 0.68 -1.57
N GLY A 206 -4.84 0.44 -1.12
CA GLY A 206 -5.15 -0.41 0.03
C GLY A 206 -5.13 0.28 1.39
N ASP A 207 -4.45 1.43 1.51
CA ASP A 207 -4.38 2.25 2.72
C ASP A 207 -4.23 3.75 2.36
N LEU A 208 -5.12 4.26 1.52
CA LEU A 208 -5.05 5.63 1.04
C LEU A 208 -5.81 6.59 1.98
N TRP A 209 -5.06 7.31 2.78
CA TRP A 209 -5.52 8.36 3.67
C TRP A 209 -4.53 9.55 3.63
N TYR A 210 -4.84 10.64 4.33
CA TYR A 210 -4.07 11.88 4.23
C TYR A 210 -2.57 11.72 4.58
N ALA A 211 -2.21 10.82 5.50
CA ALA A 211 -0.83 10.63 5.91
C ALA A 211 0.00 9.75 4.94
N ASN A 212 -0.64 9.13 3.93
CA ASN A 212 0.01 8.35 2.89
C ASN A 212 0.01 9.07 1.53
N ALA A 213 -0.21 10.39 1.54
CA ALA A 213 -0.19 11.26 0.37
C ALA A 213 0.52 12.58 0.69
N GLY A 214 1.16 13.19 -0.30
CA GLY A 214 1.81 14.48 -0.21
C GLY A 214 2.01 15.11 -1.58
N SER A 215 2.53 16.33 -1.62
CA SER A 215 2.95 16.98 -2.87
C SER A 215 4.47 17.02 -2.94
N ASP A 216 5.02 16.58 -4.05
CA ASP A 216 6.44 16.64 -4.34
C ASP A 216 6.90 18.10 -4.42
N VAL A 217 7.96 18.46 -3.66
CA VAL A 217 8.43 19.86 -3.56
C VAL A 217 8.94 20.40 -4.89
N ASP A 218 9.57 19.55 -5.71
CA ASP A 218 10.19 19.98 -6.95
C ASP A 218 9.19 20.17 -8.10
N SER A 219 8.17 19.28 -8.16
CA SER A 219 7.23 19.24 -9.28
C SER A 219 5.80 19.70 -8.95
N ASP A 220 5.47 19.89 -7.68
CA ASP A 220 4.11 20.16 -7.18
C ASP A 220 3.10 19.08 -7.65
N GLN A 221 3.59 17.85 -7.88
CA GLN A 221 2.73 16.73 -8.26
C GLN A 221 2.36 15.89 -7.04
N PRO A 222 1.11 15.40 -6.98
CA PRO A 222 0.71 14.46 -5.95
C PRO A 222 1.56 13.20 -5.97
N LEU A 223 1.94 12.74 -4.79
CA LEU A 223 2.61 11.45 -4.56
C LEU A 223 1.84 10.66 -3.50
N VAL A 224 1.88 9.33 -3.62
CA VAL A 224 1.39 8.40 -2.59
C VAL A 224 2.47 7.38 -2.25
N PHE A 225 2.45 6.89 -1.01
CA PHE A 225 3.43 5.96 -0.47
C PHE A 225 2.78 5.05 0.60
N ASP A 226 3.52 4.08 1.14
CA ASP A 226 3.01 3.11 2.12
C ASP A 226 1.86 2.25 1.61
N ALA A 227 1.93 1.84 0.35
CA ALA A 227 0.88 1.06 -0.27
C ALA A 227 0.86 -0.40 0.20
N CYS A 228 -0.35 -0.94 0.38
CA CYS A 228 -0.62 -2.35 0.59
C CYS A 228 -1.63 -2.89 -0.44
N CYS A 229 -1.19 -2.87 -1.70
CA CYS A 229 -2.03 -3.02 -2.88
C CYS A 229 -2.73 -4.37 -3.02
N PHE A 230 -3.86 -4.31 -3.70
CA PHE A 230 -4.55 -5.46 -4.31
C PHE A 230 -5.44 -4.98 -5.47
N PHE A 231 -5.88 -5.90 -6.32
CA PHE A 231 -6.87 -5.60 -7.36
C PHE A 231 -8.28 -5.72 -6.78
N ALA A 232 -9.04 -4.63 -6.86
CA ALA A 232 -10.37 -4.45 -6.26
C ALA A 232 -11.30 -3.63 -7.16
N HIS A 233 -12.53 -3.41 -6.70
CA HIS A 233 -13.33 -2.30 -7.20
C HIS A 233 -12.61 -0.98 -6.90
N ASN A 234 -12.53 -0.08 -7.87
CA ASN A 234 -11.75 1.15 -7.74
C ASN A 234 -12.13 2.04 -6.53
N GLU A 235 -13.38 2.04 -6.11
CA GLU A 235 -13.83 2.78 -4.92
C GLU A 235 -13.29 2.23 -3.60
N CYS A 236 -12.76 0.98 -3.60
CA CYS A 236 -12.08 0.41 -2.43
C CYS A 236 -10.71 1.03 -2.14
N THR A 237 -10.29 2.00 -2.95
CA THR A 237 -9.03 2.75 -2.75
C THR A 237 -9.04 3.59 -1.47
N PHE A 238 -10.19 4.18 -1.13
CA PHE A 238 -10.29 5.09 0.01
C PHE A 238 -10.38 4.33 1.32
N SER A 239 -9.49 4.65 2.24
CA SER A 239 -9.59 4.15 3.61
C SER A 239 -10.75 4.83 4.35
N TYR A 240 -11.23 4.20 5.41
CA TYR A 240 -12.31 4.72 6.26
C TYR A 240 -12.00 6.14 6.79
N GLU A 241 -10.75 6.46 7.04
CA GLU A 241 -10.31 7.75 7.59
C GLU A 241 -10.39 8.89 6.58
N THR A 242 -10.30 8.62 5.27
CA THR A 242 -10.44 9.64 4.22
C THR A 242 -11.84 10.28 4.22
N LEU A 243 -12.87 9.54 4.64
CA LEU A 243 -14.25 10.04 4.71
C LEU A 243 -14.51 10.91 5.93
N ALA A 244 -13.71 10.80 6.99
CA ALA A 244 -13.89 11.55 8.23
C ALA A 244 -13.42 13.03 8.14
N VAL A 245 -12.50 13.35 7.22
CA VAL A 245 -11.92 14.69 7.08
C VAL A 245 -12.83 15.66 6.31
N THR A 246 -13.86 15.19 5.61
CA THR A 246 -14.76 16.04 4.82
C THR A 246 -15.88 16.72 5.63
N HIS A 247 -15.90 16.56 6.96
CA HIS A 247 -16.94 17.12 7.85
C HIS A 247 -16.39 17.94 9.03
N ALA A 248 -15.18 18.49 8.93
CA ALA A 248 -14.64 19.43 9.91
C ALA A 248 -14.65 20.86 9.41
#